data_68c41351047e914b0aa7e3559f1f39b9
#
_entry.id   68c41351047e914b0aa7e3559f1f39b9
#
_cell.length_a   1.000
_cell.length_b   1.000
_cell.length_c   1.000
_cell.angle_alpha   90.00
_cell.angle_beta   90.00
_cell.angle_gamma   90.00
#
_symmetry.space_group_name_H-M   'P 1'
#
loop_
_entity.id
_entity.type
_entity.pdbx_description
1 polymer ?
#
loop_
_entity_poly.entity_id
_entity_poly.type
_entity_poly.pdbx_seq_one_letter_code
_entity_poly.pdbx_strand_id
1 'polypeptide(L)'
;MATTTKSTATRIRAALAQVLWTVCVVFALVLAAGALCIALDANHANNLVQFVLDFADRVDFGVFARDNGIKEFGGSNAETKNALFNWGLAAIVWLVIGRIVERIVRP
;
A
#
# COMPACT_ATOMS: atom_id res chain seq x y z
N MET A 1 6.15 16.13 37.09
CA MET A 1 6.09 16.98 35.94
C MET A 1 4.67 17.37 35.63
N ALA A 2 4.44 18.64 35.45
CA ALA A 2 3.11 19.16 35.14
C ALA A 2 2.49 18.53 33.89
N THR A 3 3.34 18.04 33.01
CA THR A 3 2.92 17.55 31.73
C THR A 3 2.80 16.03 31.67
N THR A 4 2.85 15.33 32.80
CA THR A 4 2.86 13.87 32.80
C THR A 4 1.66 13.28 32.06
N THR A 5 0.44 13.70 32.44
CA THR A 5 -0.78 13.21 31.76
C THR A 5 -0.82 13.62 30.30
N LYS A 6 -0.51 14.87 30.02
CA LYS A 6 -0.43 15.36 28.65
C LYS A 6 0.65 14.63 27.86
N SER A 7 1.78 14.35 28.51
CA SER A 7 2.87 13.61 27.91
C SER A 7 2.45 12.18 27.55
N THR A 8 1.65 11.53 28.41
CA THR A 8 1.13 10.19 28.11
C THR A 8 0.20 10.21 26.91
N ALA A 9 -0.75 11.14 26.87
CA ALA A 9 -1.65 11.30 25.72
C ALA A 9 -0.86 11.59 24.44
N THR A 10 0.14 12.45 24.53
CA THR A 10 1.01 12.77 23.39
C THR A 10 1.76 11.54 22.92
N ARG A 11 2.28 10.71 23.82
CA ARG A 11 2.97 9.48 23.47
C ARG A 11 2.05 8.48 22.79
N ILE A 12 0.82 8.33 23.27
CA ILE A 12 -0.16 7.43 22.65
C ILE A 12 -0.48 7.90 21.25
N ARG A 13 -0.73 9.19 21.07
CA ARG A 13 -1.03 9.72 19.75
C ARG A 13 0.16 9.57 18.79
N ALA A 14 1.37 9.82 19.27
CA ALA A 14 2.57 9.64 18.46
C ALA A 14 2.75 8.17 18.06
N ALA A 15 2.51 7.24 19.00
CA ALA A 15 2.60 5.81 18.72
C ALA A 15 1.54 5.37 17.70
N LEU A 16 0.31 5.86 17.83
CA LEU A 16 -0.75 5.56 16.86
C LEU A 16 -0.40 6.11 15.48
N ALA A 17 0.11 7.33 15.41
CA ALA A 17 0.53 7.93 14.14
C ALA A 17 1.61 7.08 13.47
N GLN A 18 2.57 6.61 14.25
CA GLN A 18 3.66 5.78 13.76
C GLN A 18 3.13 4.44 13.25
N VAL A 19 2.22 3.80 13.98
CA VAL A 19 1.63 2.53 13.59
C VAL A 19 0.82 2.70 12.30
N LEU A 20 0.00 3.73 12.23
CA LEU A 20 -0.83 3.99 11.04
C LEU A 20 0.04 4.25 9.81
N TRP A 21 1.09 5.05 9.97
CA TRP A 21 2.03 5.31 8.88
C TRP A 21 2.71 4.02 8.43
N THR A 22 3.18 3.20 9.37
CA THR A 22 3.84 1.94 9.09
C THR A 22 2.91 0.98 8.32
N VAL A 23 1.65 0.88 8.74
CA VAL A 23 0.67 0.03 8.05
C VAL A 23 0.48 0.49 6.60
N CYS A 24 0.33 1.80 6.39
CA CYS A 24 0.16 2.34 5.04
C CYS A 24 1.40 2.09 4.18
N VAL A 25 2.60 2.22 4.74
CA VAL A 25 3.84 1.93 4.03
C VAL A 25 3.93 0.46 3.67
N VAL A 26 3.54 -0.43 4.59
CA VAL A 26 3.54 -1.87 4.31
C VAL A 26 2.60 -2.20 3.15
N PHE A 27 1.40 -1.64 3.15
CA PHE A 27 0.46 -1.86 2.05
C PHE A 27 1.01 -1.34 0.73
N ALA A 28 1.63 -0.16 0.74
CA ALA A 28 2.26 0.39 -0.45
C ALA A 28 3.39 -0.50 -0.95
N LEU A 29 4.19 -1.05 -0.04
CA LEU A 29 5.28 -1.96 -0.41
C LEU A 29 4.75 -3.26 -0.98
N VAL A 30 3.66 -3.80 -0.43
CA VAL A 30 3.04 -5.02 -0.96
C VAL A 30 2.55 -4.79 -2.39
N LEU A 31 1.89 -3.65 -2.64
CA LEU A 31 1.44 -3.30 -3.98
C LEU A 31 2.59 -3.15 -4.95
N ALA A 32 3.65 -2.47 -4.53
CA ALA A 32 4.85 -2.32 -5.36
C ALA A 32 5.52 -3.66 -5.64
N ALA A 33 5.64 -4.51 -4.62
CA ALA A 33 6.23 -5.84 -4.77
C ALA A 33 5.38 -6.70 -5.70
N GLY A 34 4.05 -6.63 -5.58
CA GLY A 34 3.14 -7.34 -6.47
C GLY A 34 3.30 -6.91 -7.92
N ALA A 35 3.37 -5.60 -8.15
CA ALA A 35 3.60 -5.07 -9.49
C ALA A 35 4.93 -5.55 -10.07
N LEU A 36 5.99 -5.57 -9.26
CA LEU A 36 7.28 -6.09 -9.67
C LEU A 36 7.23 -7.59 -9.96
N CYS A 37 6.52 -8.37 -9.16
CA CYS A 37 6.35 -9.79 -9.41
C CYS A 37 5.74 -10.03 -10.79
N ILE A 38 4.73 -9.25 -11.15
CA ILE A 38 4.10 -9.38 -12.46
C ILE A 38 5.05 -8.89 -13.56
N ALA A 39 5.73 -7.78 -13.34
CA ALA A 39 6.66 -7.21 -14.32
C ALA A 39 7.83 -8.16 -14.60
N LEU A 40 8.32 -8.86 -13.58
CA LEU A 40 9.44 -9.80 -13.71
C LEU A 40 8.98 -11.21 -14.05
N ASP A 41 7.68 -11.40 -14.28
CA ASP A 41 7.11 -12.70 -14.61
C ASP A 41 7.47 -13.76 -13.57
N ALA A 42 7.32 -13.39 -12.30
CA ALA A 42 7.64 -14.28 -11.19
C ALA A 42 6.74 -15.53 -11.22
N ASN A 43 7.27 -16.64 -10.70
CA ASN A 43 6.56 -17.90 -10.70
C ASN A 43 5.33 -17.83 -9.79
N HIS A 44 4.16 -17.82 -10.39
CA HIS A 44 2.88 -17.75 -9.67
C HIS A 44 2.60 -18.99 -8.82
N ALA A 45 3.29 -20.10 -9.07
CA ALA A 45 3.17 -21.29 -8.24
C ALA A 45 3.92 -21.17 -6.91
N ASN A 46 4.80 -20.18 -6.77
CA ASN A 46 5.50 -19.94 -5.52
C ASN A 46 4.53 -19.38 -4.47
N ASN A 47 4.51 -19.98 -3.28
CA ASN A 47 3.58 -19.57 -2.23
C ASN A 47 3.77 -18.12 -1.80
N LEU A 48 5.00 -17.64 -1.75
CA LEU A 48 5.29 -16.26 -1.39
C LEU A 48 4.76 -15.29 -2.45
N VAL A 49 4.96 -15.61 -3.72
CA VAL A 49 4.45 -14.80 -4.82
C VAL A 49 2.93 -14.76 -4.78
N GLN A 50 2.26 -15.90 -4.58
CA GLN A 50 0.81 -15.94 -4.45
C GLN A 50 0.34 -15.10 -3.28
N PHE A 51 1.01 -15.17 -2.14
CA PHE A 51 0.65 -14.37 -0.97
C PHE A 51 0.73 -12.88 -1.28
N VAL A 52 1.83 -12.44 -1.90
CA VAL A 52 2.03 -11.03 -2.25
C VAL A 52 0.94 -10.56 -3.22
N LEU A 53 0.67 -11.33 -4.27
CA LEU A 53 -0.34 -10.95 -5.27
C LEU A 53 -1.73 -10.92 -4.67
N ASP A 54 -2.08 -11.91 -3.85
CA ASP A 54 -3.41 -11.96 -3.22
C ASP A 54 -3.59 -10.82 -2.24
N PHE A 55 -2.56 -10.51 -1.47
CA PHE A 55 -2.61 -9.40 -0.53
C PHE A 55 -2.77 -8.07 -1.28
N ALA A 56 -1.98 -7.89 -2.34
CA ALA A 56 -2.06 -6.69 -3.16
C ALA A 56 -3.46 -6.51 -3.76
N ASP A 57 -4.08 -7.60 -4.23
CA ASP A 57 -5.44 -7.56 -4.76
C ASP A 57 -6.45 -7.07 -3.71
N ARG A 58 -6.17 -7.31 -2.44
CA ARG A 58 -7.07 -6.88 -1.36
C ARG A 58 -6.90 -5.42 -0.97
N VAL A 59 -5.69 -4.88 -1.14
CA VAL A 59 -5.39 -3.52 -0.68
C VAL A 59 -5.32 -2.51 -1.81
N ASP A 60 -5.73 -2.87 -3.02
CA ASP A 60 -5.70 -1.97 -4.18
C ASP A 60 -6.95 -1.10 -4.30
N PHE A 61 -7.79 -1.07 -3.27
CA PHE A 61 -9.05 -0.32 -3.21
C PHE A 61 -10.10 -0.76 -4.23
N GLY A 62 -9.88 -1.85 -4.97
CA GLY A 62 -10.78 -2.26 -6.04
C GLY A 62 -10.76 -1.36 -7.27
N VAL A 63 -10.44 -0.09 -7.10
CA VAL A 63 -10.36 0.90 -8.19
C VAL A 63 -9.04 0.78 -8.94
N PHE A 64 -7.97 0.44 -8.22
CA PHE A 64 -6.63 0.32 -8.79
C PHE A 64 -6.27 -1.15 -9.04
N ALA A 65 -7.28 -1.97 -9.37
CA ALA A 65 -7.05 -3.39 -9.62
C ALA A 65 -6.19 -3.60 -10.86
N ARG A 66 -5.41 -4.67 -10.83
CA ARG A 66 -4.53 -5.00 -11.96
C ARG A 66 -5.30 -5.41 -13.21
N ASP A 67 -6.54 -5.89 -13.06
CA ASP A 67 -7.36 -6.34 -14.20
C ASP A 67 -8.35 -5.28 -14.67
N ASN A 68 -9.09 -4.66 -13.74
CA ASN A 68 -10.13 -3.69 -14.04
C ASN A 68 -9.86 -2.41 -13.25
N GLY A 69 -8.65 -1.86 -13.36
CA GLY A 69 -8.27 -0.67 -12.64
C GLY A 69 -8.67 0.61 -13.36
N ILE A 70 -8.11 1.72 -12.88
CA ILE A 70 -8.36 3.04 -13.45
C ILE A 70 -7.97 3.08 -14.93
N LYS A 71 -6.88 2.43 -15.27
CA LYS A 71 -6.38 2.41 -16.64
C LYS A 71 -6.16 0.98 -17.07
N GLU A 72 -6.70 0.63 -18.24
CA GLU A 72 -6.43 -0.65 -18.86
C GLU A 72 -5.65 -0.43 -20.15
N PHE A 73 -4.50 -1.08 -20.23
CA PHE A 73 -3.67 -1.05 -21.42
C PHE A 73 -3.94 -2.30 -22.26
N GLY A 74 -3.84 -2.14 -23.57
CA GLY A 74 -3.93 -3.27 -24.50
C GLY A 74 -2.55 -3.73 -24.94
N GLY A 75 -2.52 -4.82 -25.68
CA GLY A 75 -1.31 -5.34 -26.30
C GLY A 75 -0.65 -6.46 -25.53
N SER A 76 0.55 -6.85 -25.96
CA SER A 76 1.23 -8.04 -25.46
C SER A 76 1.69 -7.96 -24.02
N ASN A 77 1.88 -6.75 -23.49
CA ASN A 77 2.32 -6.54 -22.12
C ASN A 77 1.23 -5.92 -21.25
N ALA A 78 -0.04 -6.17 -21.59
CA ALA A 78 -1.17 -5.54 -20.91
C ALA A 78 -1.18 -5.83 -19.42
N GLU A 79 -0.96 -7.08 -19.01
CA GLU A 79 -0.96 -7.44 -17.60
C GLU A 79 0.09 -6.68 -16.82
N THR A 80 1.32 -6.62 -17.34
CA THR A 80 2.41 -5.89 -16.70
C THR A 80 2.11 -4.40 -16.62
N LYS A 81 1.64 -3.81 -17.72
CA LYS A 81 1.33 -2.39 -17.73
C LYS A 81 0.20 -2.06 -16.77
N ASN A 82 -0.85 -2.88 -16.76
CA ASN A 82 -1.98 -2.68 -15.85
C ASN A 82 -1.54 -2.76 -14.39
N ALA A 83 -0.74 -3.77 -14.05
CA ALA A 83 -0.25 -3.93 -12.69
C ALA A 83 0.64 -2.76 -12.27
N LEU A 84 1.62 -2.41 -13.11
CA LEU A 84 2.54 -1.33 -12.79
C LEU A 84 1.81 -0.01 -12.60
N PHE A 85 0.90 0.31 -13.52
CA PHE A 85 0.16 1.57 -13.43
C PHE A 85 -0.82 1.59 -12.28
N ASN A 86 -1.71 0.59 -12.23
CA ASN A 86 -2.81 0.61 -11.26
C ASN A 86 -2.32 0.39 -9.83
N TRP A 87 -1.46 -0.61 -9.61
CA TRP A 87 -0.92 -0.87 -8.28
C TRP A 87 0.09 0.18 -7.87
N GLY A 88 0.82 0.76 -8.82
CA GLY A 88 1.68 1.91 -8.52
C GLY A 88 0.90 3.10 -8.02
N LEU A 89 -0.23 3.40 -8.65
CA LEU A 89 -1.12 4.46 -8.18
C LEU A 89 -1.70 4.12 -6.81
N ALA A 90 -2.11 2.87 -6.59
CA ALA A 90 -2.62 2.45 -5.28
C ALA A 90 -1.57 2.63 -4.19
N ALA A 91 -0.32 2.30 -4.48
CA ALA A 91 0.78 2.48 -3.54
C ALA A 91 0.95 3.97 -3.17
N ILE A 92 0.91 4.84 -4.17
CA ILE A 92 1.00 6.29 -3.95
C ILE A 92 -0.17 6.77 -3.10
N VAL A 93 -1.39 6.30 -3.40
CA VAL A 93 -2.59 6.67 -2.64
C VAL A 93 -2.43 6.25 -1.18
N TRP A 94 -1.94 5.04 -0.91
CA TRP A 94 -1.70 4.59 0.46
C TRP A 94 -0.69 5.50 1.18
N LEU A 95 0.37 5.91 0.50
CA LEU A 95 1.36 6.80 1.09
C LEU A 95 0.77 8.18 1.38
N VAL A 96 -0.06 8.70 0.48
CA VAL A 96 -0.74 9.98 0.69
C VAL A 96 -1.71 9.89 1.86
N ILE A 97 -2.55 8.86 1.88
CA ILE A 97 -3.49 8.63 2.99
C ILE A 97 -2.73 8.49 4.30
N GLY A 98 -1.66 7.71 4.29
CA GLY A 98 -0.83 7.51 5.49
C GLY A 98 -0.27 8.81 6.01
N ARG A 99 0.22 9.66 5.13
CA ARG A 99 0.76 10.96 5.53
C ARG A 99 -0.32 11.87 6.11
N ILE A 100 -1.48 11.90 5.49
CA ILE A 100 -2.59 12.73 5.98
C ILE A 100 -3.06 12.24 7.35
N VAL A 101 -3.29 10.93 7.47
CA VAL A 101 -3.75 10.34 8.73
C VAL A 101 -2.71 10.54 9.84
N GLU A 102 -1.44 10.33 9.52
CA GLU A 102 -0.36 10.57 10.48
C GLU A 102 -0.37 12.01 10.99
N ARG A 103 -0.54 12.97 10.10
CA ARG A 103 -0.60 14.38 10.47
C ARG A 103 -1.77 14.70 11.38
N ILE A 104 -2.93 14.10 11.11
CA ILE A 104 -4.12 14.32 11.91
C ILE A 104 -3.96 13.72 13.31
N VAL A 105 -3.39 12.52 13.39
CA VAL A 105 -3.26 11.79 14.66
C VAL A 105 -2.08 12.28 15.47
N ARG A 106 -1.00 12.67 14.83
CA ARG A 106 0.21 13.14 15.51
C ARG A 106 -0.10 14.40 16.32
N PRO A 107 0.38 14.45 17.57
CA PRO A 107 0.12 15.61 18.43
C PRO A 107 0.81 16.89 17.96
#